data_9c15ec8420ab5659d8bf401811711331
#
_entry.id   9c15ec8420ab5659d8bf401811711331
#
_cell.length_a   1.000
_cell.length_b   1.000
_cell.length_c   1.000
_cell.angle_alpha   90.00
_cell.angle_beta   90.00
_cell.angle_gamma   90.00
#
_symmetry.space_group_name_H-M   'P 1'
#
loop_
_entity.id
_entity.type
_entity.pdbx_description
1 polymer ?
#
loop_
_entity_poly.entity_id
_entity_poly.type
_entity_poly.pdbx_seq_one_letter_code
_entity_poly.pdbx_strand_id
1 'polypeptide(L)'
;DGSNAWLHKTPTTHNDVYFIEAIIDSLSSEFNIDNDRIYACGYSEGGIFSYELGCRLNNRIAAFASVSGSMLTESYRLTNGFGSCSPNHPTAVLLIPGTNDGSFHSMYNGFQPYYLSVNEITTYWSTHNNTDPSPTVNMLPNLNTMDGSTVESRIWENGNNCVSVKELKVINGDHDWPGSFGNMDINASQEIWKFVSKFDVNGLIDCGAVETSLLEFKPIKV
;
A
#
# COMPACT_ATOMS: atom_id res chain seq x y z
N ASP A 1 -19.58 0.86 22.03
CA ASP A 1 -19.24 -0.30 22.82
C ASP A 1 -17.88 -0.23 23.50
N GLY A 2 -17.12 0.86 23.31
CA GLY A 2 -15.81 1.09 23.92
C GLY A 2 -14.66 0.32 23.28
N SER A 3 -14.86 -0.29 22.12
CA SER A 3 -13.80 -0.94 21.36
C SER A 3 -12.95 0.12 20.64
N ASN A 4 -11.62 0.02 20.75
CA ASN A 4 -10.67 0.87 20.05
C ASN A 4 -10.38 0.32 18.65
N ALA A 5 -11.40 0.25 17.78
CA ALA A 5 -11.27 -0.25 16.41
C ALA A 5 -11.44 0.89 15.40
N TRP A 6 -10.71 0.83 14.30
CA TRP A 6 -10.90 1.73 13.18
C TRP A 6 -12.30 1.56 12.55
N LEU A 7 -12.90 2.65 12.12
CA LEU A 7 -14.21 2.67 11.46
C LEU A 7 -14.10 2.22 10.00
N HIS A 8 -13.94 0.94 9.79
CA HIS A 8 -13.84 0.37 8.45
C HIS A 8 -15.05 -0.51 8.08
N LYS A 9 -15.96 -0.76 9.03
CA LYS A 9 -17.13 -1.64 8.82
C LYS A 9 -18.47 -0.94 8.89
N THR A 10 -18.57 0.12 9.68
CA THR A 10 -19.82 0.88 9.85
C THR A 10 -19.50 2.37 9.97
N PRO A 11 -20.12 3.24 9.16
CA PRO A 11 -20.00 4.66 9.37
C PRO A 11 -20.66 5.01 10.70
N THR A 12 -19.94 5.73 11.54
CA THR A 12 -20.46 6.28 12.78
C THR A 12 -20.37 7.81 12.73
N THR A 13 -20.81 8.47 13.79
CA THR A 13 -20.64 9.91 13.95
C THR A 13 -19.15 10.31 14.10
N HIS A 14 -18.28 9.35 14.40
CA HIS A 14 -16.83 9.55 14.47
C HIS A 14 -16.19 9.05 13.19
N ASN A 15 -15.54 9.94 12.44
CA ASN A 15 -14.89 9.62 11.20
C ASN A 15 -13.38 9.61 11.41
N ASP A 16 -12.78 8.43 11.46
CA ASP A 16 -11.35 8.27 11.71
C ASP A 16 -10.49 8.86 10.58
N VAL A 17 -11.01 8.99 9.36
CA VAL A 17 -10.32 9.71 8.29
C VAL A 17 -10.14 11.18 8.65
N TYR A 18 -11.17 11.84 9.16
CA TYR A 18 -11.06 13.23 9.65
C TYR A 18 -10.14 13.35 10.86
N PHE A 19 -10.08 12.33 11.71
CA PHE A 19 -9.13 12.28 12.80
C PHE A 19 -7.67 12.27 12.31
N ILE A 20 -7.36 11.44 11.30
CA ILE A 20 -6.03 11.42 10.69
C ILE A 20 -5.72 12.75 10.00
N GLU A 21 -6.68 13.34 9.28
CA GLU A 21 -6.51 14.66 8.66
C GLU A 21 -6.19 15.73 9.72
N ALA A 22 -6.92 15.77 10.83
CA ALA A 22 -6.67 16.68 11.93
C ALA A 22 -5.27 16.48 12.57
N ILE A 23 -4.79 15.24 12.67
CA ILE A 23 -3.43 14.94 13.13
C ILE A 23 -2.40 15.54 12.16
N ILE A 24 -2.59 15.33 10.85
CA ILE A 24 -1.69 15.89 9.83
C ILE A 24 -1.64 17.41 9.95
N ASP A 25 -2.79 18.07 10.06
CA ASP A 25 -2.88 19.53 10.17
C ASP A 25 -2.22 20.05 11.45
N SER A 26 -2.48 19.40 12.59
CA SER A 26 -1.85 19.76 13.87
C SER A 26 -0.33 19.66 13.81
N LEU A 27 0.18 18.52 13.35
CA LEU A 27 1.62 18.30 13.23
C LEU A 27 2.28 19.26 12.23
N SER A 28 1.63 19.52 11.10
CA SER A 28 2.14 20.46 10.10
C SER A 28 2.16 21.90 10.59
N SER A 29 1.29 22.25 11.55
CA SER A 29 1.29 23.59 12.17
C SER A 29 2.40 23.78 13.21
N GLU A 30 2.86 22.68 13.82
CA GLU A 30 3.86 22.71 14.91
C GLU A 30 5.27 22.36 14.44
N PHE A 31 5.39 21.54 13.41
CA PHE A 31 6.65 21.00 12.92
C PHE A 31 6.82 21.27 11.43
N ASN A 32 8.07 21.30 10.98
CA ASN A 32 8.39 21.40 9.56
C ASN A 32 8.18 20.04 8.86
N ILE A 33 6.91 19.71 8.58
CA ILE A 33 6.51 18.49 7.88
C ILE A 33 6.51 18.74 6.37
N ASP A 34 7.08 17.81 5.61
CA ASP A 34 6.92 17.76 4.17
C ASP A 34 5.53 17.22 3.84
N ASN A 35 4.59 18.12 3.57
CA ASN A 35 3.18 17.77 3.32
C ASN A 35 2.97 16.99 2.01
N ASP A 36 3.93 17.01 1.11
CA ASP A 36 3.87 16.24 -0.14
C ASP A 36 4.33 14.78 0.07
N ARG A 37 4.91 14.46 1.24
CA ARG A 37 5.50 13.16 1.55
C ARG A 37 4.96 12.54 2.83
N ILE A 38 3.64 12.47 2.93
CA ILE A 38 2.94 11.79 4.03
C ILE A 38 2.51 10.41 3.56
N TYR A 39 2.79 9.40 4.37
CA TYR A 39 2.54 8.00 4.05
C TYR A 39 1.68 7.33 5.11
N ALA A 40 0.89 6.33 4.70
CA ALA A 40 0.12 5.51 5.62
C ALA A 40 0.55 4.04 5.52
N CYS A 41 0.57 3.35 6.64
CA CYS A 41 0.68 1.89 6.65
C CYS A 41 -0.03 1.31 7.84
N GLY A 42 -0.43 0.05 7.72
CA GLY A 42 -1.09 -0.62 8.83
C GLY A 42 -1.09 -2.13 8.71
N TYR A 43 -1.36 -2.78 9.84
CA TYR A 43 -1.47 -4.22 9.98
C TYR A 43 -2.92 -4.60 10.26
N SER A 44 -3.42 -5.68 9.65
CA SER A 44 -4.75 -6.20 9.91
C SER A 44 -5.82 -5.12 9.67
N GLU A 45 -6.60 -4.74 10.66
CA GLU A 45 -7.56 -3.63 10.56
C GLU A 45 -6.90 -2.29 10.22
N GLY A 46 -5.67 -2.05 10.67
CA GLY A 46 -4.88 -0.89 10.24
C GLY A 46 -4.52 -0.93 8.75
N GLY A 47 -4.30 -2.12 8.19
CA GLY A 47 -4.11 -2.33 6.75
C GLY A 47 -5.37 -2.01 5.95
N ILE A 48 -6.55 -2.43 6.45
CA ILE A 48 -7.85 -2.06 5.86
C ILE A 48 -8.04 -0.54 5.89
N PHE A 49 -7.74 0.07 7.03
CA PHE A 49 -7.86 1.53 7.18
C PHE A 49 -6.89 2.30 6.28
N SER A 50 -5.72 1.73 5.96
CA SER A 50 -4.79 2.33 4.99
C SER A 50 -5.41 2.44 3.60
N TYR A 51 -6.23 1.47 3.16
CA TYR A 51 -7.01 1.60 1.92
C TYR A 51 -8.06 2.71 2.01
N GLU A 52 -8.73 2.87 3.18
CA GLU A 52 -9.69 3.97 3.37
C GLU A 52 -9.01 5.34 3.26
N LEU A 53 -7.81 5.49 3.80
CA LEU A 53 -7.02 6.71 3.64
C LEU A 53 -6.64 6.93 2.16
N GLY A 54 -6.22 5.88 1.45
CA GLY A 54 -5.96 5.95 0.02
C GLY A 54 -7.21 6.31 -0.81
N CYS A 55 -8.40 5.84 -0.41
CA CYS A 55 -9.66 6.15 -1.10
C CYS A 55 -10.18 7.57 -0.83
N ARG A 56 -9.98 8.11 0.38
CA ARG A 56 -10.71 9.27 0.86
C ARG A 56 -9.83 10.47 1.22
N LEU A 57 -8.53 10.24 1.43
CA LEU A 57 -7.56 11.26 1.85
C LEU A 57 -6.30 11.23 0.96
N ASN A 58 -6.43 10.74 -0.28
CA ASN A 58 -5.25 10.60 -1.15
C ASN A 58 -4.63 11.94 -1.57
N ASN A 59 -5.34 13.04 -1.45
CA ASN A 59 -4.80 14.39 -1.62
C ASN A 59 -3.75 14.77 -0.55
N ARG A 60 -3.63 13.99 0.53
CA ARG A 60 -2.66 14.17 1.61
C ARG A 60 -1.71 12.96 1.75
N ILE A 61 -2.10 11.80 1.22
CA ILE A 61 -1.34 10.55 1.34
C ILE A 61 -0.66 10.26 0.00
N ALA A 62 0.67 10.37 -0.02
CA ALA A 62 1.48 10.17 -1.23
C ALA A 62 1.55 8.69 -1.66
N ALA A 63 1.68 7.80 -0.69
CA ALA A 63 1.70 6.35 -0.89
C ALA A 63 1.24 5.63 0.38
N PHE A 64 0.77 4.40 0.25
CA PHE A 64 0.40 3.62 1.43
C PHE A 64 0.73 2.13 1.29
N ALA A 65 0.74 1.44 2.44
CA ALA A 65 0.95 0.00 2.50
C ALA A 65 -0.06 -0.69 3.41
N SER A 66 -0.49 -1.89 3.02
CA SER A 66 -1.33 -2.77 3.82
C SER A 66 -0.61 -4.10 4.07
N VAL A 67 -0.48 -4.48 5.34
CA VAL A 67 0.05 -5.77 5.77
C VAL A 67 -1.09 -6.57 6.35
N SER A 68 -1.36 -7.76 5.82
CA SER A 68 -2.42 -8.65 6.28
C SER A 68 -3.77 -7.93 6.48
N GLY A 69 -4.14 -7.05 5.53
CA GLY A 69 -5.41 -6.34 5.53
C GLY A 69 -6.00 -6.29 4.13
N SER A 70 -7.31 -6.48 3.99
CA SER A 70 -8.01 -6.44 2.72
C SER A 70 -8.75 -5.11 2.51
N MET A 71 -9.20 -4.86 1.29
CA MET A 71 -9.98 -3.67 0.93
C MET A 71 -11.47 -4.00 0.94
N LEU A 72 -12.31 -3.06 1.41
CA LEU A 72 -13.76 -3.21 1.36
C LEU A 72 -14.27 -3.31 -0.08
N THR A 73 -15.28 -4.17 -0.30
CA THR A 73 -15.98 -4.22 -1.59
C THR A 73 -16.74 -2.92 -1.84
N GLU A 74 -16.89 -2.53 -3.08
CA GLU A 74 -17.68 -1.34 -3.46
C GLU A 74 -19.14 -1.45 -3.01
N SER A 75 -19.75 -2.63 -3.14
CA SER A 75 -21.12 -2.86 -2.69
C SER A 75 -21.29 -2.66 -1.19
N TYR A 76 -20.33 -3.13 -0.39
CA TYR A 76 -20.35 -2.93 1.05
C TYR A 76 -20.16 -1.45 1.42
N ARG A 77 -19.22 -0.76 0.77
CA ARG A 77 -18.98 0.67 0.95
C ARG A 77 -20.26 1.49 0.73
N LEU A 78 -20.91 1.30 -0.42
CA LEU A 78 -22.13 2.03 -0.79
C LEU A 78 -23.29 1.73 0.15
N THR A 79 -23.50 0.47 0.51
CA THR A 79 -24.59 0.05 1.42
C THR A 79 -24.41 0.63 2.81
N ASN A 80 -23.18 0.82 3.26
CA ASN A 80 -22.86 1.33 4.59
C ASN A 80 -22.51 2.82 4.62
N GLY A 81 -22.68 3.54 3.52
CA GLY A 81 -22.56 4.99 3.47
C GLY A 81 -21.12 5.52 3.46
N PHE A 82 -20.12 4.68 3.15
CA PHE A 82 -18.74 5.13 2.98
C PHE A 82 -18.50 5.90 1.67
N GLY A 83 -19.40 5.78 0.70
CA GLY A 83 -19.18 6.24 -0.67
C GLY A 83 -18.22 5.35 -1.45
N SER A 84 -18.11 5.59 -2.74
CA SER A 84 -17.16 4.89 -3.62
C SER A 84 -15.72 5.20 -3.23
N CYS A 85 -14.83 4.19 -3.42
CA CYS A 85 -13.40 4.49 -3.46
C CYS A 85 -13.09 5.20 -4.78
N SER A 86 -12.77 6.47 -4.72
CA SER A 86 -12.54 7.31 -5.91
C SER A 86 -11.39 8.28 -5.65
N PRO A 87 -10.14 7.78 -5.61
CA PRO A 87 -8.97 8.63 -5.41
C PRO A 87 -8.85 9.68 -6.51
N ASN A 88 -8.37 10.87 -6.16
CA ASN A 88 -8.30 12.01 -7.09
C ASN A 88 -7.09 11.95 -8.03
N HIS A 89 -6.06 11.19 -7.65
CA HIS A 89 -4.83 11.06 -8.45
C HIS A 89 -4.23 9.65 -8.30
N PRO A 90 -3.33 9.24 -9.22
CA PRO A 90 -2.60 7.98 -9.09
C PRO A 90 -1.86 7.90 -7.77
N THR A 91 -1.92 6.75 -7.10
CA THR A 91 -1.35 6.56 -5.76
C THR A 91 -0.57 5.25 -5.70
N ALA A 92 0.67 5.30 -5.24
CA ALA A 92 1.50 4.11 -5.09
C ALA A 92 1.02 3.24 -3.91
N VAL A 93 0.90 1.93 -4.16
CA VAL A 93 0.31 0.98 -3.21
C VAL A 93 1.19 -0.25 -3.04
N LEU A 94 1.47 -0.61 -1.78
CA LEU A 94 2.16 -1.85 -1.42
C LEU A 94 1.22 -2.76 -0.62
N LEU A 95 1.12 -4.02 -1.04
CA LEU A 95 0.41 -5.08 -0.34
C LEU A 95 1.40 -6.12 0.17
N ILE A 96 1.23 -6.60 1.40
CA ILE A 96 2.00 -7.72 1.98
C ILE A 96 1.02 -8.73 2.57
N PRO A 97 0.36 -9.56 1.75
CA PRO A 97 -0.61 -10.56 2.17
C PRO A 97 0.02 -11.95 2.36
N GLY A 98 -0.46 -12.70 3.35
CA GLY A 98 -0.21 -14.15 3.48
C GLY A 98 -1.23 -14.98 2.69
N THR A 99 -0.78 -16.03 1.98
CA THR A 99 -1.72 -16.85 1.19
C THR A 99 -2.55 -17.81 2.04
N ASN A 100 -2.12 -18.11 3.26
CA ASN A 100 -2.82 -18.96 4.22
C ASN A 100 -3.49 -18.14 5.34
N ASP A 101 -3.55 -16.81 5.21
CA ASP A 101 -4.20 -15.97 6.19
C ASP A 101 -5.66 -16.37 6.36
N GLY A 102 -6.00 -16.88 7.55
CA GLY A 102 -7.32 -17.37 7.92
C GLY A 102 -8.25 -16.31 8.49
N SER A 103 -7.77 -15.09 8.71
CA SER A 103 -8.57 -13.99 9.24
C SER A 103 -9.51 -13.45 8.16
N PHE A 104 -10.83 -13.46 8.42
CA PHE A 104 -11.84 -13.14 7.40
C PHE A 104 -11.67 -11.77 6.73
N HIS A 105 -11.03 -10.82 7.39
CA HIS A 105 -10.78 -9.47 6.89
C HIS A 105 -9.42 -9.30 6.19
N SER A 106 -8.68 -10.39 5.98
CA SER A 106 -7.38 -10.39 5.30
C SER A 106 -7.13 -11.62 4.44
N MET A 107 -8.13 -12.49 4.27
CA MET A 107 -8.02 -13.68 3.41
C MET A 107 -7.53 -13.32 2.02
N TYR A 108 -6.52 -14.03 1.53
CA TYR A 108 -5.94 -13.82 0.20
C TYR A 108 -6.98 -13.83 -0.93
N ASN A 109 -7.96 -14.73 -0.81
CA ASN A 109 -9.06 -14.88 -1.78
C ASN A 109 -10.28 -13.97 -1.50
N GLY A 110 -10.16 -13.06 -0.53
CA GLY A 110 -11.25 -12.19 -0.11
C GLY A 110 -12.31 -12.89 0.73
N PHE A 111 -13.29 -12.11 1.19
CA PHE A 111 -14.41 -12.61 1.99
C PHE A 111 -15.70 -11.86 1.63
N GLN A 112 -16.45 -12.39 0.68
CA GLN A 112 -17.67 -11.76 0.21
C GLN A 112 -18.79 -11.78 1.28
N PRO A 113 -19.63 -10.74 1.35
CA PRO A 113 -19.68 -9.55 0.49
C PRO A 113 -18.80 -8.39 1.01
N TYR A 114 -17.92 -8.60 1.98
CA TYR A 114 -17.24 -7.56 2.74
C TYR A 114 -15.92 -7.11 2.12
N TYR A 115 -15.08 -8.08 1.73
CA TYR A 115 -13.67 -7.84 1.39
C TYR A 115 -13.29 -8.40 0.04
N LEU A 116 -12.54 -7.60 -0.72
CA LEU A 116 -11.95 -7.98 -1.99
C LEU A 116 -10.83 -9.01 -1.79
N SER A 117 -10.65 -9.89 -2.77
CA SER A 117 -9.44 -10.69 -2.89
C SER A 117 -8.23 -9.81 -3.25
N VAL A 118 -7.03 -10.31 -2.96
CA VAL A 118 -5.78 -9.60 -3.32
C VAL A 118 -5.71 -9.33 -4.83
N ASN A 119 -6.18 -10.26 -5.66
CA ASN A 119 -6.23 -10.07 -7.12
C ASN A 119 -7.19 -8.93 -7.52
N GLU A 120 -8.35 -8.82 -6.89
CA GLU A 120 -9.28 -7.71 -7.15
C GLU A 120 -8.69 -6.37 -6.67
N ILE A 121 -8.00 -6.35 -5.53
CA ILE A 121 -7.32 -5.14 -5.01
C ILE A 121 -6.21 -4.69 -5.97
N THR A 122 -5.34 -5.60 -6.39
CA THR A 122 -4.25 -5.27 -7.32
C THR A 122 -4.81 -4.83 -8.66
N THR A 123 -5.88 -5.47 -9.16
CA THR A 123 -6.58 -5.05 -10.39
C THR A 123 -7.18 -3.65 -10.24
N TYR A 124 -7.84 -3.35 -9.12
CA TYR A 124 -8.41 -2.02 -8.86
C TYR A 124 -7.33 -0.94 -8.93
N TRP A 125 -6.25 -1.09 -8.14
CA TRP A 125 -5.21 -0.07 -8.05
C TRP A 125 -4.36 0.03 -9.32
N SER A 126 -4.06 -1.09 -9.99
CA SER A 126 -3.35 -1.06 -11.27
C SER A 126 -4.17 -0.38 -12.37
N THR A 127 -5.48 -0.62 -12.42
CA THR A 127 -6.39 0.05 -13.34
C THR A 127 -6.51 1.54 -13.04
N HIS A 128 -6.73 1.90 -11.77
CA HIS A 128 -6.81 3.30 -11.33
C HIS A 128 -5.53 4.08 -11.68
N ASN A 129 -4.38 3.48 -11.43
CA ASN A 129 -3.07 4.07 -11.69
C ASN A 129 -2.66 4.00 -13.17
N ASN A 130 -3.39 3.28 -14.02
CA ASN A 130 -3.06 3.03 -15.43
C ASN A 130 -1.66 2.43 -15.61
N THR A 131 -1.31 1.45 -14.75
CA THR A 131 -0.03 0.72 -14.83
C THR A 131 -0.04 -0.30 -15.95
N ASP A 132 1.09 -0.96 -16.16
CA ASP A 132 1.17 -2.13 -17.05
C ASP A 132 0.09 -3.16 -16.68
N PRO A 133 -0.49 -3.85 -17.67
CA PRO A 133 -1.60 -4.80 -17.44
C PRO A 133 -1.16 -6.08 -16.73
N SER A 134 0.13 -6.37 -16.73
CA SER A 134 0.72 -7.57 -16.11
C SER A 134 1.91 -7.18 -15.25
N PRO A 135 2.09 -7.80 -14.09
CA PRO A 135 3.23 -7.49 -13.22
C PRO A 135 4.52 -8.14 -13.70
N THR A 136 5.65 -7.53 -13.40
CA THR A 136 6.92 -8.22 -13.31
C THR A 136 6.94 -9.09 -12.06
N VAL A 137 7.27 -10.38 -12.20
CA VAL A 137 7.21 -11.38 -11.12
C VAL A 137 8.60 -11.93 -10.83
N ASN A 138 9.01 -11.91 -9.57
CA ASN A 138 10.28 -12.44 -9.10
C ASN A 138 10.13 -13.15 -7.75
N MET A 139 10.72 -14.35 -7.60
CA MET A 139 10.87 -14.97 -6.28
C MET A 139 12.00 -14.29 -5.52
N LEU A 140 11.75 -13.90 -4.28
CA LEU A 140 12.77 -13.39 -3.38
C LEU A 140 13.56 -14.56 -2.75
N PRO A 141 14.81 -14.34 -2.29
CA PRO A 141 15.57 -15.38 -1.61
C PRO A 141 14.84 -15.89 -0.37
N ASN A 142 14.74 -17.19 -0.21
CA ASN A 142 14.27 -17.84 1.01
C ASN A 142 15.43 -17.86 2.02
N LEU A 143 15.46 -16.87 2.90
CA LEU A 143 16.52 -16.66 3.90
C LEU A 143 16.32 -17.51 5.14
N ASN A 144 15.05 -17.79 5.48
CA ASN A 144 14.70 -18.65 6.61
C ASN A 144 13.88 -19.86 6.13
N THR A 145 14.56 -20.92 5.78
CA THR A 145 13.92 -22.17 5.33
C THR A 145 13.12 -22.90 6.41
N MET A 146 13.14 -22.41 7.66
CA MET A 146 12.47 -23.05 8.80
C MET A 146 11.07 -22.51 9.07
N ASP A 147 10.70 -21.36 8.51
CA ASP A 147 9.38 -20.76 8.74
C ASP A 147 8.27 -21.32 7.79
N GLY A 148 8.66 -22.13 6.81
CA GLY A 148 7.73 -22.83 5.92
C GLY A 148 7.09 -21.93 4.86
N SER A 149 7.52 -20.67 4.75
CA SER A 149 6.99 -19.70 3.80
C SER A 149 8.06 -19.19 2.84
N THR A 150 7.64 -18.54 1.75
CA THR A 150 8.50 -17.88 0.77
C THR A 150 7.82 -16.62 0.27
N VAL A 151 8.57 -15.71 -0.39
CA VAL A 151 8.02 -14.45 -0.87
C VAL A 151 8.17 -14.32 -2.38
N GLU A 152 7.05 -14.07 -3.06
CA GLU A 152 6.99 -13.69 -4.47
C GLU A 152 6.68 -12.18 -4.56
N SER A 153 7.56 -11.43 -5.22
CA SER A 153 7.37 -10.02 -5.52
C SER A 153 6.69 -9.88 -6.87
N ARG A 154 5.57 -9.16 -6.91
CA ARG A 154 4.84 -8.77 -8.11
C ARG A 154 4.77 -7.26 -8.16
N ILE A 155 5.13 -6.65 -9.27
CA ILE A 155 5.09 -5.20 -9.41
C ILE A 155 4.48 -4.82 -10.75
N TRP A 156 3.44 -3.98 -10.70
CA TRP A 156 2.82 -3.31 -11.84
C TRP A 156 3.42 -1.91 -11.91
N GLU A 157 4.18 -1.65 -12.98
CA GLU A 157 4.93 -0.41 -13.18
C GLU A 157 4.30 0.48 -14.25
N ASN A 158 4.96 1.56 -14.59
CA ASN A 158 4.60 2.49 -15.67
C ASN A 158 3.21 3.13 -15.51
N GLY A 159 2.73 3.29 -14.29
CA GLY A 159 1.50 4.03 -14.03
C GLY A 159 1.62 5.52 -14.37
N ASN A 160 0.49 6.21 -14.43
CA ASN A 160 0.46 7.66 -14.52
C ASN A 160 1.32 8.26 -13.41
N ASN A 161 2.10 9.29 -13.70
CA ASN A 161 3.08 9.90 -12.79
C ASN A 161 4.12 8.88 -12.26
N CYS A 162 4.41 7.82 -13.02
CA CYS A 162 5.35 6.75 -12.69
C CYS A 162 5.03 6.01 -11.37
N VAL A 163 3.80 6.05 -10.89
CA VAL A 163 3.42 5.26 -9.71
C VAL A 163 3.38 3.76 -10.04
N SER A 164 3.49 2.95 -9.02
CA SER A 164 3.43 1.50 -9.13
C SER A 164 2.50 0.89 -8.09
N VAL A 165 2.04 -0.33 -8.38
CA VAL A 165 1.39 -1.22 -7.41
C VAL A 165 2.33 -2.40 -7.19
N LYS A 166 2.60 -2.72 -5.92
CA LYS A 166 3.49 -3.83 -5.56
C LYS A 166 2.80 -4.78 -4.60
N GLU A 167 2.88 -6.06 -4.88
CA GLU A 167 2.52 -7.14 -3.97
C GLU A 167 3.77 -7.90 -3.55
N LEU A 168 3.99 -8.05 -2.26
CA LEU A 168 4.90 -9.01 -1.67
C LEU A 168 4.07 -10.17 -1.13
N LYS A 169 3.79 -11.13 -2.00
CA LYS A 169 2.97 -12.30 -1.70
C LYS A 169 3.75 -13.28 -0.84
N VAL A 170 3.34 -13.43 0.41
CA VAL A 170 3.94 -14.41 1.33
C VAL A 170 3.25 -15.76 1.13
N ILE A 171 3.86 -16.62 0.32
CA ILE A 171 3.37 -17.97 0.01
C ILE A 171 3.46 -18.83 1.27
N ASN A 172 2.37 -19.47 1.68
CA ASN A 172 2.18 -20.17 2.94
C ASN A 172 2.26 -19.27 4.20
N GLY A 173 2.37 -17.95 4.04
CA GLY A 173 2.29 -17.00 5.16
C GLY A 173 0.88 -16.94 5.72
N ASP A 174 0.78 -16.71 7.01
CA ASP A 174 -0.46 -16.57 7.76
C ASP A 174 -0.76 -15.07 8.02
N HIS A 175 -1.44 -14.75 9.10
CA HIS A 175 -1.74 -13.38 9.53
C HIS A 175 -0.50 -12.76 10.18
N ASP A 176 0.49 -12.40 9.37
CA ASP A 176 1.85 -12.10 9.80
C ASP A 176 2.22 -10.62 9.61
N TRP A 177 3.22 -10.17 10.38
CA TRP A 177 4.06 -9.00 10.07
C TRP A 177 5.46 -9.52 9.74
N PRO A 178 5.78 -9.78 8.47
CA PRO A 178 7.05 -10.35 8.06
C PRO A 178 8.27 -9.60 8.62
N GLY A 179 9.25 -10.37 9.11
CA GLY A 179 10.45 -9.83 9.76
C GLY A 179 10.28 -9.50 11.24
N SER A 180 9.06 -9.65 11.81
CA SER A 180 8.78 -9.57 13.25
C SER A 180 8.21 -10.89 13.77
N PHE A 181 7.25 -11.46 13.06
CA PHE A 181 6.69 -12.80 13.29
C PHE A 181 6.16 -13.35 11.96
N GLY A 182 6.06 -14.69 11.86
CA GLY A 182 5.71 -15.40 10.64
C GLY A 182 6.88 -15.48 9.67
N ASN A 183 6.73 -15.01 8.46
CA ASN A 183 7.78 -15.01 7.45
C ASN A 183 8.99 -14.16 7.87
N MET A 184 10.21 -14.70 7.69
CA MET A 184 11.47 -14.04 8.02
C MET A 184 12.39 -13.79 6.81
N ASP A 185 11.88 -13.97 5.60
CA ASP A 185 12.64 -13.70 4.37
C ASP A 185 12.73 -12.21 4.04
N ILE A 186 11.74 -11.45 4.50
CA ILE A 186 11.69 -10.00 4.33
C ILE A 186 11.43 -9.32 5.68
N ASN A 187 11.70 -8.02 5.74
CA ASN A 187 11.27 -7.17 6.85
C ASN A 187 10.23 -6.18 6.34
N ALA A 188 8.97 -6.38 6.71
CA ALA A 188 7.84 -5.57 6.22
C ALA A 188 8.05 -4.08 6.43
N SER A 189 8.56 -3.66 7.61
CA SER A 189 8.80 -2.24 7.91
C SER A 189 9.83 -1.62 6.95
N GLN A 190 10.90 -2.37 6.63
CA GLN A 190 11.91 -1.91 5.68
C GLN A 190 11.38 -1.89 4.24
N GLU A 191 10.64 -2.92 3.83
CA GLU A 191 10.04 -2.97 2.48
C GLU A 191 9.00 -1.87 2.28
N ILE A 192 8.19 -1.57 3.30
CA ILE A 192 7.26 -0.44 3.29
C ILE A 192 8.03 0.86 3.06
N TRP A 193 9.03 1.15 3.89
CA TRP A 193 9.81 2.40 3.77
C TRP A 193 10.54 2.51 2.42
N LYS A 194 11.19 1.43 1.98
CA LYS A 194 11.86 1.38 0.66
C LYS A 194 10.89 1.64 -0.50
N PHE A 195 9.62 1.29 -0.35
CA PHE A 195 8.61 1.51 -1.37
C PHE A 195 8.05 2.92 -1.28
N VAL A 196 7.43 3.30 -0.15
CA VAL A 196 6.67 4.55 -0.04
C VAL A 196 7.54 5.80 -0.15
N SER A 197 8.78 5.76 0.35
CA SER A 197 9.70 6.92 0.35
C SER A 197 10.15 7.39 -1.03
N LYS A 198 9.82 6.64 -2.08
CA LYS A 198 10.11 7.01 -3.47
C LYS A 198 9.09 7.99 -4.06
N PHE A 199 7.95 8.17 -3.40
CA PHE A 199 6.80 8.89 -3.94
C PHE A 199 6.50 10.16 -3.14
N ASP A 200 5.93 11.13 -3.83
CA ASP A 200 5.22 12.25 -3.25
C ASP A 200 3.77 12.27 -3.77
N VAL A 201 2.97 13.26 -3.41
CA VAL A 201 1.57 13.39 -3.88
C VAL A 201 1.44 13.55 -5.40
N ASN A 202 2.54 13.86 -6.09
CA ASN A 202 2.57 14.01 -7.54
C ASN A 202 3.03 12.73 -8.26
N GLY A 203 3.43 11.69 -7.53
CA GLY A 203 3.89 10.41 -8.06
C GLY A 203 5.33 10.06 -7.67
N LEU A 204 6.06 9.35 -8.54
CA LEU A 204 7.47 9.03 -8.30
C LEU A 204 8.31 10.32 -8.33
N ILE A 205 9.06 10.60 -7.27
CA ILE A 205 9.82 11.84 -7.07
C ILE A 205 10.71 12.19 -8.28
N ASP A 206 11.35 11.18 -8.89
CA ASP A 206 12.22 11.36 -10.06
C ASP A 206 11.55 10.95 -11.38
N CYS A 207 10.21 10.96 -11.46
CA CYS A 207 9.47 10.60 -12.66
C CYS A 207 9.84 11.51 -13.83
N GLY A 208 10.37 10.93 -14.90
CA GLY A 208 10.80 11.68 -16.08
C GLY A 208 12.20 12.33 -15.97
N ALA A 209 12.89 12.16 -14.85
CA ALA A 209 14.31 12.48 -14.78
C ALA A 209 15.07 11.49 -15.67
N VAL A 210 15.42 11.90 -16.87
CA VAL A 210 16.40 11.19 -17.70
C VAL A 210 17.70 11.23 -16.91
N GLU A 211 18.27 10.07 -16.56
CA GLU A 211 19.64 10.02 -16.07
C GLU A 211 20.56 10.63 -17.15
N THR A 212 20.80 11.93 -17.07
CA THR A 212 21.82 12.62 -17.85
C THR A 212 23.22 12.38 -17.27
N SER A 213 23.49 11.17 -16.80
CA SER A 213 24.84 10.70 -16.51
C SER A 213 25.46 10.10 -17.77
N LEU A 214 25.37 10.79 -18.89
CA LEU A 214 26.25 10.58 -20.01
C LEU A 214 27.55 11.35 -19.75
N LEU A 215 28.52 10.66 -19.08
CA LEU A 215 29.94 10.70 -19.40
C LEU A 215 30.35 11.85 -20.34
N GLU A 216 30.67 13.03 -19.78
CA GLU A 216 31.59 13.91 -20.44
C GLU A 216 32.97 13.23 -20.49
N PHE A 217 33.23 12.49 -21.56
CA PHE A 217 34.58 12.12 -21.94
C PHE A 217 35.30 13.43 -22.33
N LYS A 218 36.05 14.01 -21.41
CA LYS A 218 37.05 15.03 -21.77
C LYS A 218 38.19 14.33 -22.50
N PRO A 219 38.45 14.66 -23.77
CA PRO A 219 39.61 14.13 -24.45
C PRO A 219 40.89 14.58 -23.75
N ILE A 220 41.75 13.63 -23.40
CA ILE A 220 43.10 13.90 -22.91
C ILE A 220 43.83 14.52 -24.07
N LYS A 221 44.25 15.80 -23.95
CA LYS A 221 45.18 16.39 -24.88
C LYS A 221 46.56 15.78 -24.59
N VAL A 222 47.11 15.08 -25.60
CA VAL A 222 48.49 14.63 -25.68
C VAL A 222 49.36 15.84 -26.06
#